data_1e1b25a35ff55d046564ba16dbcfc279
#
_entry.id   1e1b25a35ff55d046564ba16dbcfc279
#
_cell.length_a   1.000
_cell.length_b   1.000
_cell.length_c   1.000
_cell.angle_alpha   90.00
_cell.angle_beta   90.00
_cell.angle_gamma   90.00
#
_symmetry.space_group_name_H-M   'P 1'
#
loop_
_entity.id
_entity.type
_entity.pdbx_description
1 polymer ?
#
loop_
_entity_poly.entity_id
_entity_poly.type
_entity_poly.pdbx_seq_one_letter_code
_entity_poly.pdbx_strand_id
1 'polypeptide(L)'
;CSFSELLRKSGSDHVDPTEIGRDWMDMLTVYTRTFETARSKLEPQFPGQFLDIMHDDFVADPWPAIEEIYRLRGDPLTISARHAMQNWLNANPRGKHGIHEYRLQDYGLDTDDVENLFADYVKRYGLSMD
;
A
#
# COMPACT_ATOMS: atom_id res chain seq x y z
N CYS A 1 -11.40 1.11 3.32
CA CYS A 1 -12.82 1.34 3.71
C CYS A 1 -13.72 0.16 3.30
N SER A 2 -13.80 -0.24 2.03
CA SER A 2 -14.74 -1.29 1.54
C SER A 2 -14.63 -2.63 2.25
N PHE A 3 -13.41 -3.10 2.55
CA PHE A 3 -13.21 -4.33 3.32
C PHE A 3 -13.72 -4.20 4.77
N SER A 4 -13.48 -3.06 5.40
CA SER A 4 -13.99 -2.78 6.76
C SER A 4 -15.51 -2.70 6.79
N GLU A 5 -16.11 -2.14 5.74
CA GLU A 5 -17.56 -2.12 5.59
C GLU A 5 -18.14 -3.55 5.50
N LEU A 6 -17.53 -4.40 4.67
CA LEU A 6 -17.93 -5.82 4.57
C LEU A 6 -17.82 -6.55 5.90
N LEU A 7 -16.72 -6.35 6.63
CA LEU A 7 -16.53 -6.97 7.95
C LEU A 7 -17.56 -6.46 8.97
N ARG A 8 -17.83 -5.16 9.01
CA ARG A 8 -18.84 -4.60 9.93
C ARG A 8 -20.24 -5.10 9.58
N LYS A 9 -20.59 -5.20 8.31
CA LYS A 9 -21.89 -5.76 7.86
C LYS A 9 -22.07 -7.25 8.19
N SER A 10 -20.99 -8.00 8.41
CA SER A 10 -21.11 -9.40 8.84
C SER A 10 -21.54 -9.54 10.29
N GLY A 11 -21.42 -8.50 11.12
CA GLY A 11 -21.76 -8.52 12.54
C GLY A 11 -22.77 -7.46 12.99
N SER A 12 -23.24 -6.60 12.08
CA SER A 12 -24.17 -5.50 12.40
C SER A 12 -25.11 -5.20 11.24
N ASP A 13 -26.38 -5.01 11.54
CA ASP A 13 -27.37 -4.55 10.56
C ASP A 13 -27.27 -3.05 10.26
N HIS A 14 -26.49 -2.30 11.05
CA HIS A 14 -26.29 -0.87 10.91
C HIS A 14 -24.81 -0.57 10.76
N VAL A 15 -24.41 -0.14 9.56
CA VAL A 15 -23.03 0.26 9.25
C VAL A 15 -23.08 1.60 8.53
N ASP A 16 -22.47 2.62 9.13
CA ASP A 16 -22.32 3.94 8.53
C ASP A 16 -20.97 4.00 7.78
N PRO A 17 -20.99 4.15 6.44
CA PRO A 17 -19.75 4.29 5.67
C PRO A 17 -18.94 5.52 6.05
N THR A 18 -19.59 6.61 6.50
CA THR A 18 -18.89 7.85 6.84
C THR A 18 -18.08 7.72 8.14
N GLU A 19 -18.56 6.92 9.09
CA GLU A 19 -17.77 6.56 10.28
C GLU A 19 -16.54 5.74 9.88
N ILE A 20 -16.71 4.81 8.94
CA ILE A 20 -15.58 4.02 8.43
C ILE A 20 -14.54 4.91 7.78
N GLY A 21 -14.96 5.87 6.96
CA GLY A 21 -14.05 6.82 6.32
C GLY A 21 -13.26 7.62 7.35
N ARG A 22 -13.93 8.16 8.36
CA ARG A 22 -13.30 8.91 9.46
C ARG A 22 -12.30 8.07 10.23
N ASP A 23 -12.69 6.88 10.67
CA ASP A 23 -11.83 5.96 11.41
C ASP A 23 -10.54 5.62 10.62
N TRP A 24 -10.69 5.41 9.30
CA TRP A 24 -9.55 5.15 8.44
C TRP A 24 -8.64 6.36 8.29
N MET A 25 -9.17 7.56 8.14
CA MET A 25 -8.38 8.79 8.07
C MET A 25 -7.57 9.01 9.34
N ASP A 26 -8.20 8.88 10.50
CA ASP A 26 -7.55 9.01 11.80
C ASP A 26 -6.43 7.97 11.96
N MET A 27 -6.72 6.71 11.66
CA MET A 27 -5.77 5.61 11.76
C MET A 27 -4.59 5.79 10.81
N LEU A 28 -4.84 6.10 9.53
CA LEU A 28 -3.78 6.28 8.54
C LEU A 28 -2.90 7.49 8.87
N THR A 29 -3.49 8.57 9.41
CA THR A 29 -2.73 9.73 9.88
C THR A 29 -1.74 9.34 10.99
N VAL A 30 -2.20 8.58 11.98
CA VAL A 30 -1.36 8.10 13.07
C VAL A 30 -0.27 7.16 12.55
N TYR A 31 -0.63 6.22 11.68
CA TYR A 31 0.32 5.25 11.11
C TYR A 31 1.39 5.93 10.28
N THR A 32 1.01 6.84 9.38
CA THR A 32 1.95 7.56 8.54
C THR A 32 2.94 8.38 9.38
N ARG A 33 2.46 9.14 10.37
CA ARG A 33 3.32 9.91 11.28
C ARG A 33 4.26 9.03 12.10
N THR A 34 3.75 7.91 12.61
CA THR A 34 4.53 6.96 13.40
C THR A 34 5.61 6.31 12.53
N PHE A 35 5.24 5.87 11.33
CA PHE A 35 6.16 5.31 10.35
C PHE A 35 7.28 6.29 9.99
N GLU A 36 6.93 7.53 9.62
CA GLU A 36 7.89 8.57 9.25
C GLU A 36 8.85 8.88 10.41
N THR A 37 8.31 8.97 11.61
CA THR A 37 9.12 9.21 12.82
C THR A 37 10.07 8.04 13.10
N ALA A 38 9.62 6.81 12.98
CA ALA A 38 10.46 5.63 13.16
C ALA A 38 11.53 5.55 12.06
N ARG A 39 11.15 5.75 10.81
CA ARG A 39 12.06 5.70 9.68
C ARG A 39 13.16 6.75 9.79
N SER A 40 12.82 8.00 10.07
CA SER A 40 13.81 9.07 10.20
C SER A 40 14.86 8.81 11.31
N LYS A 41 14.50 8.04 12.34
CA LYS A 41 15.41 7.62 13.41
C LYS A 41 16.26 6.41 13.05
N LEU A 42 15.67 5.45 12.34
CA LEU A 42 16.31 4.15 12.08
C LEU A 42 17.19 4.17 10.82
N GLU A 43 16.78 4.87 9.77
CA GLU A 43 17.49 4.88 8.50
C GLU A 43 18.96 5.34 8.62
N PRO A 44 19.32 6.38 9.41
CA PRO A 44 20.71 6.73 9.64
C PRO A 44 21.51 5.68 10.43
N GLN A 45 20.83 4.86 11.25
CA GLN A 45 21.46 3.79 12.04
C GLN A 45 21.66 2.51 11.25
N PHE A 46 20.84 2.30 10.20
CA PHE A 46 20.83 1.12 9.37
C PHE A 46 20.88 1.49 7.89
N PRO A 47 21.99 2.13 7.44
CA PRO A 47 22.11 2.59 6.06
C PRO A 47 22.00 1.42 5.07
N GLY A 48 21.21 1.62 4.02
CA GLY A 48 21.01 0.62 2.97
C GLY A 48 20.12 -0.57 3.35
N GLN A 49 19.43 -0.52 4.49
CA GLN A 49 18.48 -1.57 4.90
C GLN A 49 17.01 -1.20 4.64
N PHE A 50 16.78 -0.01 4.09
CA PHE A 50 15.45 0.42 3.69
C PHE A 50 15.35 0.39 2.17
N LEU A 51 14.27 -0.15 1.67
CA LEU A 51 13.94 -0.21 0.25
C LEU A 51 12.53 0.32 0.05
N ASP A 52 12.41 1.38 -0.74
CA ASP A 52 11.13 1.91 -1.17
C ASP A 52 10.73 1.29 -2.50
N ILE A 53 9.53 0.73 -2.57
CA ILE A 53 8.99 0.11 -3.77
C ILE A 53 7.71 0.86 -4.11
N MET A 54 7.71 1.53 -5.26
CA MET A 54 6.52 2.19 -5.77
C MET A 54 5.53 1.14 -6.26
N HIS A 55 4.27 1.26 -5.85
CA HIS A 55 3.22 0.31 -6.18
C HIS A 55 3.05 0.16 -7.69
N ASP A 56 3.02 1.27 -8.42
CA ASP A 56 2.73 1.26 -9.85
C ASP A 56 3.87 0.64 -10.66
N ASP A 57 5.11 0.94 -10.29
CA ASP A 57 6.29 0.31 -10.88
C ASP A 57 6.30 -1.21 -10.60
N PHE A 58 5.98 -1.60 -9.36
CA PHE A 58 5.90 -3.03 -8.98
C PHE A 58 4.80 -3.77 -9.72
N VAL A 59 3.65 -3.13 -9.94
CA VAL A 59 2.52 -3.72 -10.68
C VAL A 59 2.83 -3.81 -12.17
N ALA A 60 3.56 -2.83 -12.73
CA ALA A 60 3.97 -2.82 -14.14
C ALA A 60 5.04 -3.89 -14.42
N ASP A 61 6.08 -3.94 -13.59
CA ASP A 61 7.16 -4.95 -13.65
C ASP A 61 7.70 -5.24 -12.23
N PRO A 62 7.36 -6.38 -11.62
CA PRO A 62 7.80 -6.70 -10.26
C PRO A 62 9.28 -7.10 -10.16
N TRP A 63 9.94 -7.43 -11.29
CA TRP A 63 11.27 -8.04 -11.25
C TRP A 63 12.36 -7.13 -10.68
N PRO A 64 12.45 -5.85 -11.03
CA PRO A 64 13.47 -4.97 -10.45
C PRO A 64 13.38 -4.90 -8.92
N ALA A 65 12.16 -4.80 -8.38
CA ALA A 65 11.96 -4.79 -6.93
C ALA A 65 12.32 -6.13 -6.27
N ILE A 66 11.94 -7.25 -6.89
CA ILE A 66 12.28 -8.60 -6.38
C ILE A 66 13.79 -8.80 -6.38
N GLU A 67 14.48 -8.44 -7.45
CA GLU A 67 15.95 -8.55 -7.56
C GLU A 67 16.65 -7.71 -6.49
N GLU A 68 16.15 -6.49 -6.24
CA GLU A 68 16.70 -5.60 -5.23
C GLU A 68 16.46 -6.13 -3.79
N ILE A 69 15.30 -6.73 -3.50
CA ILE A 69 15.04 -7.42 -2.22
C ILE A 69 16.04 -8.55 -2.00
N TYR A 70 16.28 -9.39 -3.01
CA TYR A 70 17.25 -10.48 -2.92
C TYR A 70 18.67 -9.97 -2.75
N ARG A 71 19.04 -8.90 -3.47
CA ARG A 71 20.34 -8.24 -3.33
C ARG A 71 20.53 -7.68 -1.92
N LEU A 72 19.52 -7.01 -1.37
CA LEU A 72 19.56 -6.43 -0.03
C LEU A 72 19.76 -7.49 1.06
N ARG A 73 19.13 -8.65 0.88
CA ARG A 73 19.27 -9.79 1.79
C ARG A 73 20.58 -10.53 1.65
N GLY A 74 21.33 -10.32 0.56
CA GLY A 74 22.50 -11.10 0.23
C GLY A 74 22.22 -12.52 -0.25
N ASP A 75 20.97 -12.81 -0.62
CA ASP A 75 20.54 -14.11 -1.14
C ASP A 75 20.54 -14.11 -2.68
N PRO A 76 20.95 -15.20 -3.34
CA PRO A 76 20.83 -15.29 -4.80
C PRO A 76 19.37 -15.55 -5.22
N LEU A 77 18.85 -14.76 -6.15
CA LEU A 77 17.58 -15.08 -6.82
C LEU A 77 17.81 -16.23 -7.80
N THR A 78 17.51 -17.45 -7.38
CA THR A 78 17.73 -18.63 -8.22
C THR A 78 16.77 -18.67 -9.42
N ILE A 79 17.19 -19.33 -10.50
CA ILE A 79 16.35 -19.55 -11.69
C ILE A 79 15.04 -20.28 -11.31
N SER A 80 15.12 -21.24 -10.40
CA SER A 80 13.95 -21.98 -9.92
C SER A 80 12.97 -21.08 -9.17
N ALA A 81 13.45 -20.21 -8.29
CA ALA A 81 12.59 -19.25 -7.58
C ALA A 81 11.92 -18.28 -8.56
N ARG A 82 12.67 -17.73 -9.51
CA ARG A 82 12.14 -16.85 -10.55
C ARG A 82 11.04 -17.53 -11.37
N HIS A 83 11.26 -18.77 -11.81
CA HIS A 83 10.25 -19.53 -12.55
C HIS A 83 9.00 -19.81 -11.71
N ALA A 84 9.15 -20.15 -10.43
CA ALA A 84 8.01 -20.40 -9.56
C ALA A 84 7.15 -19.12 -9.38
N MET A 85 7.78 -17.97 -9.15
CA MET A 85 7.10 -16.67 -9.07
C MET A 85 6.41 -16.30 -10.39
N GLN A 86 7.08 -16.50 -11.53
CA GLN A 86 6.48 -16.21 -12.84
C GLN A 86 5.27 -17.10 -13.12
N ASN A 87 5.34 -18.38 -12.78
CA ASN A 87 4.20 -19.29 -12.92
C ASN A 87 3.03 -18.87 -12.04
N TRP A 88 3.31 -18.38 -10.84
CA TRP A 88 2.27 -17.86 -9.96
C TRP A 88 1.62 -16.60 -10.53
N LEU A 89 2.40 -15.65 -11.04
CA LEU A 89 1.89 -14.44 -11.71
C LEU A 89 1.00 -14.78 -12.90
N ASN A 90 1.44 -15.71 -13.74
CA ASN A 90 0.67 -16.17 -14.90
C ASN A 90 -0.67 -16.83 -14.51
N ALA A 91 -0.67 -17.58 -13.42
CA ALA A 91 -1.88 -18.23 -12.89
C ALA A 91 -2.83 -17.26 -12.13
N ASN A 92 -2.33 -16.10 -11.73
CA ASN A 92 -3.07 -15.09 -10.95
C ASN A 92 -2.99 -13.70 -11.62
N PRO A 93 -3.51 -13.54 -12.84
CA PRO A 93 -3.48 -12.25 -13.52
C PRO A 93 -4.31 -11.22 -12.75
N ARG A 94 -3.93 -9.95 -12.89
CA ARG A 94 -4.67 -8.83 -12.30
C ARG A 94 -6.14 -8.88 -12.75
N GLY A 95 -7.05 -8.63 -11.80
CA GLY A 95 -8.49 -8.67 -12.08
C GLY A 95 -9.11 -10.07 -12.14
N LYS A 96 -8.35 -11.16 -11.89
CA LYS A 96 -8.87 -12.55 -11.87
C LYS A 96 -10.13 -12.72 -10.99
N HIS A 97 -10.24 -11.95 -9.92
CA HIS A 97 -11.35 -12.01 -8.96
C HIS A 97 -12.28 -10.79 -9.04
N GLY A 98 -12.21 -10.02 -10.14
CA GLY A 98 -12.99 -8.80 -10.34
C GLY A 98 -12.17 -7.53 -10.09
N ILE A 99 -12.75 -6.40 -10.48
CA ILE A 99 -12.20 -5.07 -10.23
C ILE A 99 -13.10 -4.42 -9.18
N HIS A 100 -12.49 -3.93 -8.12
CA HIS A 100 -13.20 -3.14 -7.11
C HIS A 100 -13.10 -1.66 -7.49
N GLU A 101 -14.25 -1.03 -7.65
CA GLU A 101 -14.34 0.42 -7.78
C GLU A 101 -14.78 0.99 -6.43
N TYR A 102 -14.05 1.96 -5.91
CA TYR A 102 -14.43 2.71 -4.72
C TYR A 102 -14.19 4.19 -4.95
N ARG A 103 -15.04 4.97 -4.33
CA ARG A 103 -14.93 6.42 -4.33
C ARG A 103 -14.77 6.91 -2.90
N LEU A 104 -13.91 7.89 -2.69
CA LEU A 104 -13.74 8.51 -1.38
C LEU A 104 -15.05 9.05 -0.84
N GLN A 105 -15.87 9.63 -1.72
CA GLN A 105 -17.17 10.22 -1.40
C GLN A 105 -18.18 9.21 -0.84
N ASP A 106 -18.07 7.93 -1.22
CA ASP A 106 -18.93 6.85 -0.68
C ASP A 106 -18.71 6.66 0.83
N TYR A 107 -17.56 7.13 1.34
CA TYR A 107 -17.17 7.10 2.75
C TYR A 107 -17.11 8.48 3.39
N GLY A 108 -17.75 9.48 2.76
CA GLY A 108 -17.80 10.85 3.27
C GLY A 108 -16.43 11.55 3.31
N LEU A 109 -15.49 11.10 2.50
CA LEU A 109 -14.15 11.69 2.40
C LEU A 109 -14.09 12.62 1.20
N ASP A 110 -13.51 13.79 1.40
CA ASP A 110 -13.19 14.75 0.34
C ASP A 110 -11.76 14.51 -0.18
N THR A 111 -11.59 14.60 -1.49
CA THR A 111 -10.28 14.37 -2.12
C THR A 111 -9.26 15.41 -1.68
N ASP A 112 -9.65 16.68 -1.64
CA ASP A 112 -8.77 17.78 -1.26
C ASP A 112 -8.31 17.63 0.21
N ASP A 113 -9.20 17.19 1.10
CA ASP A 113 -8.86 16.91 2.50
C ASP A 113 -7.84 15.78 2.63
N VAL A 114 -8.02 14.70 1.87
CA VAL A 114 -7.07 13.58 1.83
C VAL A 114 -5.71 14.02 1.28
N GLU A 115 -5.70 14.74 0.17
CA GLU A 115 -4.48 15.25 -0.46
C GLU A 115 -3.72 16.19 0.49
N ASN A 116 -4.40 17.13 1.12
CA ASN A 116 -3.80 18.06 2.07
C ASN A 116 -3.20 17.32 3.28
N LEU A 117 -3.92 16.34 3.80
CA LEU A 117 -3.48 15.59 4.98
C LEU A 117 -2.21 14.78 4.73
N PHE A 118 -2.04 14.24 3.53
CA PHE A 118 -0.88 13.41 3.16
C PHE A 118 0.14 14.14 2.26
N ALA A 119 0.00 15.46 2.05
CA ALA A 119 0.84 16.23 1.13
C ALA A 119 2.35 16.05 1.38
N ASP A 120 2.80 16.09 2.63
CA ASP A 120 4.21 15.92 2.98
C ASP A 120 4.71 14.50 2.68
N TYR A 121 3.87 13.49 2.93
CA TYR A 121 4.18 12.10 2.61
C TYR A 121 4.27 11.87 1.10
N VAL A 122 3.28 12.35 0.35
CA VAL A 122 3.22 12.30 -1.12
C VAL A 122 4.46 12.97 -1.72
N LYS A 123 4.79 14.17 -1.26
CA LYS A 123 5.97 14.92 -1.70
C LYS A 123 7.28 14.19 -1.39
N ARG A 124 7.39 13.61 -0.20
CA ARG A 124 8.60 12.90 0.23
C ARG A 124 8.91 11.70 -0.65
N TYR A 125 7.90 10.93 -1.02
CA TYR A 125 8.04 9.71 -1.80
C TYR A 125 7.75 9.90 -3.29
N GLY A 126 7.45 11.12 -3.75
CA GLY A 126 7.18 11.42 -5.15
C GLY A 126 5.97 10.67 -5.71
N LEU A 127 4.94 10.45 -4.87
CA LEU A 127 3.74 9.73 -5.27
C LEU A 127 2.84 10.62 -6.15
N SER A 128 2.12 10.02 -7.11
CA SER A 128 0.99 10.66 -7.78
C SER A 128 -0.29 10.35 -7.01
N MET A 129 -1.22 11.29 -7.00
CA MET A 129 -2.54 11.16 -6.38
C MET A 129 -3.63 10.91 -7.43
N ASP A 130 -3.24 10.41 -8.63
CA ASP A 130 -4.14 10.13 -9.77
C ASP A 130 -4.99 8.88 -9.56
#